data_a093b7f74b9b0920be68e297bbf2eab7
#
_entry.id   a093b7f74b9b0920be68e297bbf2eab7
#
_cell.length_a   1.000
_cell.length_b   1.000
_cell.length_c   1.000
_cell.angle_alpha   90.00
_cell.angle_beta   90.00
_cell.angle_gamma   90.00
#
_symmetry.space_group_name_H-M   'P 1'
#
loop_
_entity.id
_entity.type
_entity.pdbx_description
1 polymer ?
#
loop_
_entity_poly.entity_id
_entity_poly.type
_entity_poly.pdbx_seq_one_letter_code
_entity_poly.pdbx_strand_id
1 'polypeptide(L)'
;MNEKKLSRFYWLQKEIKDLEERIAILDSGISAIKYDSLSVSGSKHIDTLQERITELKETWMEKRVSALEEYIKIEKYILSVPDEELRLIMRYRFMDLMKWEQIGDKMGYERSTIIKKFRRYIKNELSHNSH
;
A
#
# COMPACT_ATOMS: atom_id res chain seq x y z
N MET A 1 -17.18 6.67 -0.75
CA MET A 1 -16.06 5.90 -1.35
C MET A 1 -16.49 4.52 -1.79
N ASN A 2 -15.89 3.99 -2.81
CA ASN A 2 -16.13 2.60 -3.22
C ASN A 2 -14.97 1.71 -2.76
N GLU A 3 -15.12 0.39 -2.91
CA GLU A 3 -14.10 -0.58 -2.49
C GLU A 3 -12.76 -0.37 -3.21
N LYS A 4 -12.79 0.00 -4.49
CA LYS A 4 -11.58 0.28 -5.27
C LYS A 4 -10.78 1.44 -4.67
N LYS A 5 -11.44 2.54 -4.32
CA LYS A 5 -10.79 3.70 -3.69
C LYS A 5 -10.25 3.37 -2.30
N LEU A 6 -11.00 2.57 -1.52
CA LEU A 6 -10.55 2.11 -0.21
C LEU A 6 -9.31 1.21 -0.31
N SER A 7 -9.16 0.50 -1.41
CA SER A 7 -8.02 -0.41 -1.63
C SER A 7 -6.75 0.28 -2.15
N ARG A 8 -6.78 1.58 -2.42
CA ARG A 8 -5.62 2.31 -2.96
C ARG A 8 -4.40 2.26 -2.03
N PHE A 9 -4.60 2.37 -0.74
CA PHE A 9 -3.51 2.29 0.24
C PHE A 9 -2.79 0.93 0.15
N TYR A 10 -3.56 -0.16 0.04
CA TYR A 10 -3.00 -1.50 -0.13
C TYR A 10 -2.10 -1.60 -1.36
N TRP A 11 -2.57 -1.11 -2.51
CA TRP A 11 -1.78 -1.18 -3.75
C TRP A 11 -0.55 -0.29 -3.71
N LEU A 12 -0.66 0.89 -3.10
CA LEU A 12 0.50 1.77 -2.90
C LEU A 12 1.55 1.12 -2.02
N GLN A 13 1.14 0.43 -0.94
CA GLN A 13 2.08 -0.30 -0.08
C GLN A 13 2.77 -1.44 -0.84
N LYS A 14 2.06 -2.10 -1.75
CA LYS A 14 2.65 -3.15 -2.61
C LYS A 14 3.70 -2.56 -3.56
N GLU A 15 3.41 -1.43 -4.18
CA GLU A 15 4.36 -0.75 -5.07
C GLU A 15 5.60 -0.26 -4.30
N ILE A 16 5.39 0.29 -3.11
CA ILE A 16 6.49 0.75 -2.24
C ILE A 16 7.42 -0.41 -1.90
N LYS A 17 6.86 -1.55 -1.53
CA LYS A 17 7.66 -2.74 -1.20
C LYS A 17 8.44 -3.25 -2.41
N ASP A 18 7.82 -3.25 -3.59
CA ASP A 18 8.48 -3.63 -4.84
C ASP A 18 9.65 -2.69 -5.15
N LEU A 19 9.47 -1.38 -4.98
CA LEU A 19 10.53 -0.40 -5.17
C LEU A 19 11.69 -0.60 -4.19
N GLU A 20 11.40 -0.87 -2.93
CA GLU A 20 12.40 -1.16 -1.91
C GLU A 20 13.26 -2.37 -2.31
N GLU A 21 12.62 -3.43 -2.81
CA GLU A 21 13.33 -4.63 -3.28
C GLU A 21 14.23 -4.33 -4.49
N ARG A 22 13.76 -3.55 -5.45
CA ARG A 22 14.53 -3.15 -6.63
C ARG A 22 15.71 -2.27 -6.28
N ILE A 23 15.51 -1.31 -5.40
CA ILE A 23 16.57 -0.45 -4.88
C ILE A 23 17.64 -1.29 -4.17
N ALA A 24 17.21 -2.23 -3.33
CA ALA A 24 18.12 -3.11 -2.60
C ALA A 24 18.99 -3.97 -3.54
N ILE A 25 18.39 -4.49 -4.63
CA ILE A 25 19.12 -5.29 -5.62
C ILE A 25 20.23 -4.45 -6.28
N LEU A 26 19.89 -3.23 -6.72
CA LEU A 26 20.86 -2.35 -7.36
C LEU A 26 21.94 -1.88 -6.38
N ASP A 27 21.56 -1.53 -5.17
CA ASP A 27 22.47 -1.07 -4.13
C ASP A 27 23.48 -2.17 -3.76
N SER A 28 23.01 -3.41 -3.59
CA SER A 28 23.86 -4.58 -3.31
C SER A 28 24.77 -4.88 -4.49
N GLY A 29 24.27 -4.77 -5.71
CA GLY A 29 25.05 -5.01 -6.94
C GLY A 29 26.17 -3.99 -7.11
N ILE A 30 25.87 -2.70 -6.84
CA ILE A 30 26.88 -1.63 -6.89
C ILE A 30 27.95 -1.85 -5.82
N SER A 31 27.56 -2.20 -4.60
CA SER A 31 28.50 -2.47 -3.51
C SER A 31 29.45 -3.62 -3.86
N ALA A 32 28.95 -4.69 -4.47
CA ALA A 32 29.76 -5.81 -4.92
C ALA A 32 30.76 -5.39 -6.01
N ILE A 33 30.33 -4.58 -6.98
CA ILE A 33 31.19 -4.08 -8.05
C ILE A 33 32.31 -3.19 -7.47
N LYS A 34 31.98 -2.30 -6.54
CA LYS A 34 32.94 -1.43 -5.89
C LYS A 34 33.98 -2.23 -5.10
N TYR A 35 33.56 -3.31 -4.45
CA TYR A 35 34.44 -4.17 -3.67
C TYR A 35 35.43 -4.94 -4.55
N ASP A 36 34.93 -5.49 -5.68
CA ASP A 36 35.73 -6.33 -6.57
C ASP A 36 36.55 -5.56 -7.62
N SER A 37 36.15 -4.30 -7.90
CA SER A 37 36.73 -3.52 -8.99
C SER A 37 37.77 -2.52 -8.49
N LEU A 38 39.04 -2.80 -8.81
CA LEU A 38 40.13 -1.85 -8.67
C LEU A 38 40.37 -1.08 -9.98
N SER A 39 39.52 -1.26 -11.00
CA SER A 39 39.71 -0.65 -12.32
C SER A 39 38.86 0.60 -12.50
N VAL A 40 39.43 1.63 -13.14
CA VAL A 40 38.82 2.93 -13.45
C VAL A 40 37.65 2.78 -14.44
N SER A 41 37.62 1.72 -15.25
CA SER A 41 36.55 1.49 -16.23
C SER A 41 35.18 1.18 -15.62
N GLY A 42 35.12 0.80 -14.34
CA GLY A 42 33.87 0.54 -13.64
C GLY A 42 33.14 1.81 -13.19
N SER A 43 33.81 2.96 -13.06
CA SER A 43 33.25 4.17 -12.47
C SER A 43 32.12 4.78 -13.29
N LYS A 44 32.18 4.78 -14.62
CA LYS A 44 31.10 5.29 -15.49
C LYS A 44 29.82 4.46 -15.36
N HIS A 45 29.95 3.15 -15.31
CA HIS A 45 28.80 2.25 -15.14
C HIS A 45 28.19 2.42 -13.74
N ILE A 46 29.05 2.59 -12.73
CA ILE A 46 28.59 2.83 -11.35
C ILE A 46 27.81 4.12 -11.27
N ASP A 47 28.27 5.21 -11.90
CA ASP A 47 27.56 6.50 -11.89
C ASP A 47 26.17 6.38 -12.53
N THR A 48 26.05 5.69 -13.67
CA THR A 48 24.77 5.44 -14.33
C THR A 48 23.81 4.62 -13.43
N LEU A 49 24.34 3.60 -12.77
CA LEU A 49 23.55 2.77 -11.85
C LEU A 49 23.11 3.57 -10.63
N GLN A 50 23.97 4.44 -10.09
CA GLN A 50 23.63 5.31 -8.96
C GLN A 50 22.58 6.35 -9.34
N GLU A 51 22.62 6.88 -10.55
CA GLU A 51 21.57 7.77 -11.07
C GLU A 51 20.23 7.04 -11.09
N ARG A 52 20.21 5.79 -11.53
CA ARG A 52 18.98 4.99 -11.55
C ARG A 52 18.45 4.74 -10.16
N ILE A 53 19.31 4.46 -9.18
CA ILE A 53 18.91 4.32 -7.78
C ILE A 53 18.28 5.62 -7.27
N THR A 54 18.89 6.76 -7.58
CA THR A 54 18.36 8.08 -7.17
C THR A 54 16.95 8.29 -7.72
N GLU A 55 16.72 8.00 -9.00
CA GLU A 55 15.40 8.09 -9.63
C GLU A 55 14.39 7.18 -8.94
N LEU A 56 14.78 5.95 -8.63
CA LEU A 56 13.89 5.00 -7.93
C LEU A 56 13.57 5.44 -6.51
N LYS A 57 14.54 6.01 -5.80
CA LYS A 57 14.32 6.57 -4.45
C LYS A 57 13.38 7.75 -4.47
N GLU A 58 13.44 8.61 -5.48
CA GLU A 58 12.50 9.71 -5.65
C GLU A 58 11.09 9.18 -5.86
N THR A 59 10.91 8.20 -6.74
CA THR A 59 9.62 7.54 -6.97
C THR A 59 9.10 6.88 -5.70
N TRP A 60 9.96 6.20 -4.96
CA TRP A 60 9.64 5.57 -3.69
C TRP A 60 9.12 6.59 -2.66
N MET A 61 9.78 7.76 -2.57
CA MET A 61 9.36 8.82 -1.66
C MET A 61 7.99 9.38 -2.06
N GLU A 62 7.76 9.62 -3.34
CA GLU A 62 6.46 10.09 -3.86
C GLU A 62 5.34 9.11 -3.54
N LYS A 63 5.60 7.81 -3.72
CA LYS A 63 4.63 6.74 -3.39
C LYS A 63 4.33 6.70 -1.90
N ARG A 64 5.33 6.90 -1.05
CA ARG A 64 5.14 6.95 0.41
C ARG A 64 4.26 8.12 0.82
N VAL A 65 4.48 9.29 0.26
CA VAL A 65 3.64 10.48 0.52
C VAL A 65 2.20 10.18 0.08
N SER A 66 2.02 9.65 -1.13
CA SER A 66 0.70 9.28 -1.63
C SER A 66 -0.01 8.26 -0.75
N ALA A 67 0.73 7.27 -0.24
CA ALA A 67 0.18 6.26 0.66
C ALA A 67 -0.32 6.87 1.97
N LEU A 68 0.44 7.80 2.54
CA LEU A 68 0.03 8.50 3.78
C LEU A 68 -1.20 9.37 3.54
N GLU A 69 -1.29 10.05 2.41
CA GLU A 69 -2.47 10.83 2.02
C GLU A 69 -3.71 9.94 1.89
N GLU A 70 -3.57 8.77 1.25
CA GLU A 70 -4.66 7.81 1.13
C GLU A 70 -5.07 7.25 2.50
N TYR A 71 -4.09 6.97 3.37
CA TYR A 71 -4.34 6.50 4.73
C TYR A 71 -5.22 7.50 5.50
N ILE A 72 -4.88 8.78 5.42
CA ILE A 72 -5.65 9.85 6.07
C ILE A 72 -7.08 9.93 5.51
N LYS A 73 -7.24 9.84 4.18
CA LYS A 73 -8.56 9.85 3.55
C LYS A 73 -9.43 8.68 4.02
N ILE A 74 -8.85 7.50 4.08
CA ILE A 74 -9.54 6.29 4.55
C ILE A 74 -9.94 6.43 6.02
N GLU A 75 -9.02 6.91 6.86
CA GLU A 75 -9.28 7.13 8.28
C GLU A 75 -10.48 8.08 8.49
N LYS A 76 -10.46 9.22 7.81
CA LYS A 76 -11.55 10.21 7.89
C LYS A 76 -12.88 9.62 7.42
N TYR A 77 -12.85 8.85 6.33
CA TYR A 77 -14.06 8.22 5.81
C TYR A 77 -14.62 7.21 6.81
N ILE A 78 -13.77 6.35 7.38
CA ILE A 78 -14.19 5.36 8.37
C ILE A 78 -14.81 6.01 9.60
N LEU A 79 -14.26 7.13 10.07
CA LEU A 79 -14.81 7.86 11.20
C LEU A 79 -16.25 8.35 10.94
N SER A 80 -16.63 8.55 9.68
CA SER A 80 -17.98 8.97 9.30
C SER A 80 -18.98 7.83 9.21
N VAL A 81 -18.54 6.58 9.26
CA VAL A 81 -19.41 5.41 9.19
C VAL A 81 -20.13 5.24 10.53
N PRO A 82 -21.48 5.19 10.55
CA PRO A 82 -22.23 5.18 11.82
C PRO A 82 -22.19 3.85 12.58
N ASP A 83 -21.96 2.73 11.92
CA ASP A 83 -21.93 1.39 12.53
C ASP A 83 -20.55 1.11 13.11
N GLU A 84 -20.48 0.92 14.43
CA GLU A 84 -19.22 0.66 15.15
C GLU A 84 -18.50 -0.60 14.70
N GLU A 85 -19.24 -1.68 14.49
CA GLU A 85 -18.69 -2.96 14.05
C GLU A 85 -18.13 -2.84 12.64
N LEU A 86 -18.84 -2.13 11.78
CA LEU A 86 -18.40 -1.91 10.40
C LEU A 86 -17.16 -1.01 10.34
N ARG A 87 -17.07 0.02 11.21
CA ARG A 87 -15.84 0.82 11.32
C ARG A 87 -14.62 -0.07 11.64
N LEU A 88 -14.80 -0.99 12.56
CA LEU A 88 -13.71 -1.90 12.97
C LEU A 88 -13.30 -2.83 11.82
N ILE A 89 -14.27 -3.40 11.12
CA ILE A 89 -14.03 -4.23 9.93
C ILE A 89 -13.24 -3.46 8.88
N MET A 90 -13.64 -2.23 8.62
CA MET A 90 -13.00 -1.39 7.60
C MET A 90 -11.57 -1.00 7.99
N ARG A 91 -11.32 -0.72 9.26
CA ARG A 91 -9.95 -0.47 9.75
C ARG A 91 -9.07 -1.68 9.54
N TYR A 92 -9.54 -2.85 9.92
CA TYR A 92 -8.77 -4.08 9.75
C TYR A 92 -8.44 -4.34 8.27
N ARG A 93 -9.44 -4.15 7.40
CA ARG A 93 -9.25 -4.43 5.97
C ARG A 93 -8.40 -3.40 5.25
N PHE A 94 -8.72 -2.11 5.42
CA PHE A 94 -8.17 -1.05 4.57
C PHE A 94 -7.02 -0.27 5.18
N MET A 95 -6.88 -0.30 6.50
CA MET A 95 -5.77 0.36 7.20
C MET A 95 -4.73 -0.65 7.66
N ASP A 96 -5.15 -1.74 8.28
CA ASP A 96 -4.25 -2.80 8.77
C ASP A 96 -3.94 -3.85 7.70
N LEU A 97 -4.62 -3.78 6.56
CA LEU A 97 -4.42 -4.63 5.38
C LEU A 97 -4.59 -6.13 5.66
N MET A 98 -5.53 -6.46 6.55
CA MET A 98 -5.84 -7.85 6.89
C MET A 98 -6.66 -8.52 5.80
N LYS A 99 -6.49 -9.82 5.66
CA LYS A 99 -7.34 -10.63 4.79
C LYS A 99 -8.72 -10.79 5.41
N TRP A 100 -9.75 -10.91 4.60
CA TRP A 100 -11.13 -11.07 5.07
C TRP A 100 -11.28 -12.24 6.03
N GLU A 101 -10.58 -13.35 5.77
CA GLU A 101 -10.58 -14.51 6.64
C GLU A 101 -10.04 -14.20 8.04
N GLN A 102 -8.93 -13.45 8.10
CA GLN A 102 -8.33 -13.02 9.35
C GLN A 102 -9.27 -12.11 10.15
N ILE A 103 -9.97 -11.22 9.45
CA ILE A 103 -10.97 -10.34 10.08
C ILE A 103 -12.12 -11.15 10.67
N GLY A 104 -12.62 -12.12 9.91
CA GLY A 104 -13.67 -13.03 10.37
C GLY A 104 -13.25 -13.76 11.64
N ASP A 105 -12.06 -14.33 11.65
CA ASP A 105 -11.51 -15.03 12.82
C ASP A 105 -11.40 -14.11 14.04
N LYS A 106 -10.93 -12.89 13.82
CA LYS A 106 -10.76 -11.91 14.91
C LYS A 106 -12.08 -11.43 15.49
N MET A 107 -13.13 -11.34 14.68
CA MET A 107 -14.44 -10.86 15.09
C MET A 107 -15.43 -11.97 15.46
N GLY A 108 -15.08 -13.21 15.24
CA GLY A 108 -15.96 -14.36 15.55
C GLY A 108 -17.04 -14.58 14.49
N TYR A 109 -16.82 -14.19 13.26
CA TYR A 109 -17.75 -14.38 12.14
C TYR A 109 -17.11 -15.13 11.00
N GLU A 110 -17.94 -15.73 10.16
CA GLU A 110 -17.45 -16.29 8.90
C GLU A 110 -17.06 -15.17 7.93
N ARG A 111 -16.06 -15.45 7.10
CA ARG A 111 -15.58 -14.54 6.06
C ARG A 111 -16.71 -13.97 5.21
N SER A 112 -17.63 -14.83 4.76
CA SER A 112 -18.75 -14.42 3.91
C SER A 112 -19.67 -13.42 4.58
N THR A 113 -19.90 -13.56 5.89
CA THR A 113 -20.73 -12.66 6.68
C THR A 113 -20.13 -11.25 6.73
N ILE A 114 -18.82 -11.18 6.97
CA ILE A 114 -18.08 -9.90 7.03
C ILE A 114 -18.12 -9.19 5.67
N ILE A 115 -17.83 -9.91 4.59
CA ILE A 115 -17.82 -9.36 3.23
C ILE A 115 -19.21 -8.84 2.84
N LYS A 116 -20.27 -9.61 3.12
CA LYS A 116 -21.65 -9.20 2.81
C LYS A 116 -22.05 -7.94 3.55
N LYS A 117 -21.70 -7.85 4.83
CA LYS A 117 -22.01 -6.65 5.64
C LYS A 117 -21.35 -5.41 5.06
N PHE A 118 -20.07 -5.50 4.72
CA PHE A 118 -19.31 -4.40 4.13
C PHE A 118 -19.88 -3.99 2.77
N ARG A 119 -20.08 -4.96 1.86
CA ARG A 119 -20.55 -4.67 0.49
C ARG A 119 -21.96 -4.12 0.47
N ARG A 120 -22.82 -4.56 1.38
CA ARG A 120 -24.16 -4.01 1.53
C ARG A 120 -24.12 -2.53 1.92
N TYR A 121 -23.25 -2.19 2.87
CA TYR A 121 -23.08 -0.81 3.29
C TYR A 121 -22.60 0.08 2.14
N ILE A 122 -21.56 -0.33 1.44
CA ILE A 122 -21.01 0.43 0.30
C ILE A 122 -22.06 0.61 -0.80
N LYS A 123 -22.81 -0.43 -1.12
CA LYS A 123 -23.87 -0.37 -2.11
C LYS A 123 -24.97 0.62 -1.72
N ASN A 124 -25.41 0.59 -0.48
CA ASN A 124 -26.45 1.48 0.02
C ASN A 124 -25.98 2.94 0.03
N GLU A 125 -24.74 3.19 0.42
CA GLU A 125 -24.16 4.52 0.40
C GLU A 125 -24.09 5.11 -1.02
N LEU A 126 -23.67 4.31 -2.00
CA LEU A 126 -23.62 4.73 -3.40
C LEU A 126 -25.02 5.01 -3.95
N SER A 127 -26.02 4.24 -3.56
CA SER A 127 -27.40 4.49 -3.96
C SER A 127 -27.96 5.80 -3.40
N HIS A 128 -27.59 6.16 -2.16
CA HIS A 128 -27.99 7.44 -1.57
C HIS A 128 -27.29 8.62 -2.22
N ASN A 129 -26.01 8.46 -2.58
CA ASN A 129 -25.23 9.53 -3.19
C ASN A 129 -25.56 9.75 -4.69
N SER A 130 -26.31 8.84 -5.32
CA SER A 130 -26.73 8.98 -6.73
C SER A 130 -28.00 9.80 -6.92
N HIS A 131 -28.57 10.28 -5.83
CA HIS A 131 -29.70 11.21 -5.83
C HIS A 131 -29.17 12.64 -5.61
#